data_2a6dc7f65e4a3083be23f99c3bb538c3
#
_entry.id   2a6dc7f65e4a3083be23f99c3bb538c3
#
_cell.length_a   1.000
_cell.length_b   1.000
_cell.length_c   1.000
_cell.angle_alpha   90.00
_cell.angle_beta   90.00
_cell.angle_gamma   90.00
#
_symmetry.space_group_name_H-M   'P 1'
#
loop_
_entity.id
_entity.type
_entity.pdbx_description
1 polymer ?
#
loop_
_entity_poly.entity_id
_entity_poly.type
_entity_poly.pdbx_seq_one_letter_code
_entity_poly.pdbx_strand_id
1 'polypeptide(L)'
;MRLNVSSLTLLSTSLILGLSVFSAQAEKVVSLEQAITLAQQNDPWLHGSRLKQSAVENRSIASGTLPDPKVSLGIMNLPTDTWDLDQEGMTQLKVGVSQMFPRGDSLKIKQEQLKIESTKFPLLRED
;
A
#
# COMPACT_ATOMS: atom_id res chain seq x y z
N MET A 1 11.48 45.23 -77.03
CA MET A 1 12.08 45.35 -75.66
C MET A 1 11.87 44.02 -74.96
N ARG A 2 12.87 43.14 -74.95
CA ARG A 2 12.77 41.81 -74.34
C ARG A 2 13.48 41.82 -72.98
N LEU A 3 12.76 41.69 -71.94
CA LEU A 3 13.31 41.57 -70.59
C LEU A 3 13.75 40.15 -70.34
N ASN A 4 14.98 39.99 -69.98
CA ASN A 4 15.68 38.71 -69.76
C ASN A 4 15.37 38.21 -68.37
N VAL A 5 14.64 37.11 -68.26
CA VAL A 5 14.12 36.54 -66.96
C VAL A 5 15.13 35.58 -66.34
N SER A 6 16.37 35.57 -66.73
CA SER A 6 17.37 34.54 -66.39
C SER A 6 18.21 34.84 -65.11
N SER A 7 18.04 35.99 -64.48
CA SER A 7 18.93 36.40 -63.36
C SER A 7 18.29 36.38 -61.97
N LEU A 8 17.02 35.92 -61.84
CA LEU A 8 16.32 35.96 -60.56
C LEU A 8 16.19 34.61 -59.82
N THR A 9 16.68 33.54 -60.42
CA THR A 9 16.54 32.19 -59.85
C THR A 9 17.77 31.62 -59.10
N LEU A 10 18.88 32.36 -59.04
CA LEU A 10 20.11 31.92 -58.40
C LEU A 10 20.35 32.45 -56.96
N LEU A 11 19.45 33.28 -56.43
CA LEU A 11 19.61 33.87 -55.07
C LEU A 11 18.75 33.20 -54.00
N SER A 12 17.87 32.27 -54.34
CA SER A 12 16.96 31.64 -53.36
C SER A 12 17.40 30.26 -52.84
N THR A 13 18.47 29.67 -53.37
CA THR A 13 18.90 28.32 -53.02
C THR A 13 20.01 28.26 -51.97
N SER A 14 20.56 29.38 -51.52
CA SER A 14 21.72 29.41 -50.61
C SER A 14 21.37 29.65 -49.13
N LEU A 15 20.10 29.73 -48.75
CA LEU A 15 19.72 30.13 -47.35
C LEU A 15 19.07 29.01 -46.55
N ILE A 16 19.08 27.77 -46.99
CA ILE A 16 18.42 26.66 -46.22
C ILE A 16 19.44 25.65 -45.63
N LEU A 17 20.73 25.87 -45.73
CA LEU A 17 21.74 24.89 -45.30
C LEU A 17 22.43 25.23 -43.98
N GLY A 18 21.78 25.92 -43.05
CA GLY A 18 22.49 26.46 -41.89
C GLY A 18 21.91 26.28 -40.50
N LEU A 19 20.89 25.44 -40.25
CA LEU A 19 20.38 25.26 -38.90
C LEU A 19 19.99 23.81 -38.54
N SER A 20 20.89 22.88 -38.72
CA SER A 20 20.87 21.63 -37.94
C SER A 20 21.66 21.87 -36.66
N VAL A 21 21.01 22.51 -35.67
CA VAL A 21 21.48 22.51 -34.29
C VAL A 21 21.30 21.10 -33.77
N PHE A 22 22.35 20.27 -33.86
CA PHE A 22 22.44 19.04 -33.09
C PHE A 22 22.43 19.44 -31.62
N SER A 23 21.28 19.35 -30.98
CA SER A 23 21.21 19.32 -29.54
C SER A 23 21.92 18.08 -29.07
N ALA A 24 23.21 18.19 -28.76
CA ALA A 24 23.93 17.17 -27.99
C ALA A 24 23.24 17.11 -26.66
N GLN A 25 22.36 16.14 -26.45
CA GLN A 25 21.86 15.80 -25.11
C GLN A 25 23.08 15.29 -24.35
N ALA A 26 23.58 16.14 -23.46
CA ALA A 26 24.61 15.72 -22.52
C ALA A 26 24.02 14.55 -21.72
N GLU A 27 24.51 13.35 -21.99
CA GLU A 27 24.18 12.16 -21.25
C GLU A 27 24.51 12.45 -19.78
N LYS A 28 23.46 12.47 -18.93
CA LYS A 28 23.62 12.81 -17.52
C LYS A 28 24.40 11.69 -16.86
N VAL A 29 25.69 11.87 -16.71
CA VAL A 29 26.57 10.91 -16.03
C VAL A 29 26.10 10.81 -14.59
N VAL A 30 25.54 9.66 -14.24
CA VAL A 30 25.12 9.36 -12.86
C VAL A 30 26.34 8.99 -12.05
N SER A 31 26.63 9.70 -10.95
CA SER A 31 27.72 9.32 -10.06
C SER A 31 27.43 7.99 -9.35
N LEU A 32 28.48 7.33 -8.85
CA LEU A 32 28.31 6.07 -8.12
C LEU A 32 27.35 6.24 -6.92
N GLU A 33 27.48 7.33 -6.17
CA GLU A 33 26.62 7.64 -5.01
C GLU A 33 25.17 7.84 -5.44
N GLN A 34 24.95 8.51 -6.57
CA GLN A 34 23.60 8.69 -7.12
C GLN A 34 23.02 7.35 -7.58
N ALA A 35 23.82 6.49 -8.21
CA ALA A 35 23.39 5.17 -8.64
C ALA A 35 23.00 4.29 -7.46
N ILE A 36 23.80 4.27 -6.39
CA ILE A 36 23.50 3.55 -5.14
C ILE A 36 22.20 4.07 -4.52
N THR A 37 22.05 5.40 -4.39
CA THR A 37 20.85 6.01 -3.82
C THR A 37 19.60 5.66 -4.62
N LEU A 38 19.67 5.72 -5.95
CA LEU A 38 18.57 5.34 -6.84
C LEU A 38 18.22 3.86 -6.74
N ALA A 39 19.23 2.99 -6.65
CA ALA A 39 19.03 1.55 -6.46
C ALA A 39 18.32 1.26 -5.13
N GLN A 40 18.76 1.86 -4.04
CA GLN A 40 18.14 1.70 -2.72
C GLN A 40 16.71 2.26 -2.67
N GLN A 41 16.44 3.40 -3.31
CA GLN A 41 15.09 3.98 -3.38
C GLN A 41 14.10 3.13 -4.18
N ASN A 42 14.59 2.43 -5.20
CA ASN A 42 13.78 1.61 -6.08
C ASN A 42 13.83 0.11 -5.75
N ASP A 43 14.47 -0.28 -4.63
CA ASP A 43 14.56 -1.66 -4.22
C ASP A 43 13.21 -2.15 -3.65
N PRO A 44 12.50 -3.08 -4.35
CA PRO A 44 11.24 -3.63 -3.89
C PRO A 44 11.38 -4.38 -2.55
N TRP A 45 12.55 -4.98 -2.29
CA TRP A 45 12.81 -5.72 -1.05
C TRP A 45 12.87 -4.77 0.16
N LEU A 46 13.58 -3.64 0.05
CA LEU A 46 13.65 -2.63 1.10
C LEU A 46 12.26 -2.05 1.41
N HIS A 47 11.49 -1.74 0.37
CA HIS A 47 10.12 -1.27 0.52
C HIS A 47 9.23 -2.33 1.17
N GLY A 48 9.28 -3.57 0.70
CA GLY A 48 8.55 -4.70 1.27
C GLY A 48 8.93 -4.98 2.72
N SER A 49 10.21 -4.87 3.08
CA SER A 49 10.70 -5.04 4.46
C SER A 49 10.13 -3.96 5.41
N ARG A 50 10.09 -2.69 4.97
CA ARG A 50 9.48 -1.60 5.76
C ARG A 50 7.97 -1.82 5.96
N LEU A 51 7.26 -2.25 4.93
CA LEU A 51 5.83 -2.56 5.04
C LEU A 51 5.57 -3.74 5.99
N LYS A 52 6.40 -4.79 5.95
CA LYS A 52 6.33 -5.92 6.89
C LYS A 52 6.56 -5.47 8.33
N GLN A 53 7.56 -4.61 8.57
CA GLN A 53 7.81 -4.02 9.88
C GLN A 53 6.58 -3.26 10.38
N SER A 54 6.06 -2.33 9.59
CA SER A 54 4.86 -1.55 9.93
C SER A 54 3.64 -2.45 10.18
N ALA A 55 3.48 -3.53 9.42
CA ALA A 55 2.39 -4.49 9.64
C ALA A 55 2.51 -5.20 11.00
N VAL A 56 3.74 -5.57 11.43
CA VAL A 56 3.96 -6.19 12.74
C VAL A 56 3.77 -5.17 13.87
N GLU A 57 4.21 -3.93 13.70
CA GLU A 57 3.99 -2.84 14.66
C GLU A 57 2.49 -2.57 14.87
N ASN A 58 1.72 -2.44 13.80
CA ASN A 58 0.27 -2.26 13.87
C ASN A 58 -0.42 -3.47 14.53
N ARG A 59 0.05 -4.69 14.23
CA ARG A 59 -0.44 -5.92 14.87
C ARG A 59 -0.10 -5.97 16.36
N SER A 60 1.07 -5.41 16.75
CA SER A 60 1.43 -5.25 18.16
C SER A 60 0.39 -4.37 18.88
N ILE A 61 0.08 -3.19 18.34
CA ILE A 61 -0.92 -2.27 18.92
C ILE A 61 -2.27 -2.98 19.04
N ALA A 62 -2.75 -3.62 17.98
CA ALA A 62 -4.03 -4.33 17.97
C ALA A 62 -4.07 -5.48 19.00
N SER A 63 -2.93 -6.16 19.23
CA SER A 63 -2.84 -7.28 20.17
C SER A 63 -2.96 -6.84 21.64
N GLY A 64 -2.70 -5.57 21.94
CA GLY A 64 -2.81 -4.99 23.28
C GLY A 64 -4.23 -4.56 23.63
N THR A 65 -5.17 -4.58 22.68
CA THR A 65 -6.56 -4.18 22.90
C THR A 65 -7.43 -5.39 23.27
N LEU A 66 -8.54 -5.13 23.95
CA LEU A 66 -9.55 -6.15 24.22
C LEU A 66 -10.18 -6.61 22.88
N PRO A 67 -10.50 -7.89 22.74
CA PRO A 67 -11.31 -8.37 21.62
C PRO A 67 -12.66 -7.66 21.54
N ASP A 68 -13.20 -7.53 20.34
CA ASP A 68 -14.49 -6.88 20.14
C ASP A 68 -15.62 -7.61 20.87
N PRO A 69 -16.61 -6.88 21.44
CA PRO A 69 -17.81 -7.50 21.98
C PRO A 69 -18.63 -8.16 20.86
N LYS A 70 -19.17 -9.34 21.16
CA LYS A 70 -20.04 -10.08 20.24
C LYS A 70 -21.48 -9.87 20.62
N VAL A 71 -22.28 -9.40 19.68
CA VAL A 71 -23.73 -9.33 19.79
C VAL A 71 -24.33 -10.55 19.10
N SER A 72 -25.20 -11.26 19.77
CA SER A 72 -25.92 -12.41 19.23
C SER A 72 -27.42 -12.16 19.28
N LEU A 73 -28.10 -12.55 18.19
CA LEU A 73 -29.54 -12.57 18.09
C LEU A 73 -29.96 -13.98 17.66
N GLY A 74 -30.93 -14.55 18.33
CA GLY A 74 -31.41 -15.89 18.00
C GLY A 74 -32.86 -16.07 18.41
N ILE A 75 -33.55 -16.95 17.71
CA ILE A 75 -34.89 -17.43 18.06
C ILE A 75 -34.73 -18.88 18.48
N MET A 76 -35.27 -19.22 19.66
CA MET A 76 -35.23 -20.56 20.20
C MET A 76 -36.63 -21.19 20.17
N ASN A 77 -36.67 -22.49 19.91
CA ASN A 77 -37.90 -23.30 19.90
C ASN A 77 -38.96 -22.76 18.91
N LEU A 78 -38.51 -22.23 17.76
CA LEU A 78 -39.42 -21.86 16.69
C LEU A 78 -39.93 -23.13 16.01
N PRO A 79 -41.29 -23.35 15.92
CA PRO A 79 -41.85 -24.46 15.17
C PRO A 79 -41.44 -24.36 13.70
N THR A 80 -40.94 -25.45 13.12
CA THR A 80 -40.49 -25.49 11.71
C THR A 80 -41.58 -25.79 10.72
N ASP A 81 -42.74 -26.20 11.19
CA ASP A 81 -43.95 -26.52 10.40
C ASP A 81 -44.79 -25.28 10.05
N THR A 82 -44.95 -24.37 10.98
CA THR A 82 -45.78 -23.17 10.80
C THR A 82 -44.98 -21.87 10.80
N TRP A 83 -43.78 -21.84 11.43
CA TRP A 83 -42.97 -20.65 11.65
C TRP A 83 -43.67 -19.56 12.48
N ASP A 84 -44.68 -19.99 13.28
CA ASP A 84 -45.46 -19.09 14.09
C ASP A 84 -44.79 -18.90 15.46
N LEU A 85 -44.57 -17.65 15.86
CA LEU A 85 -43.92 -17.30 17.11
C LEU A 85 -44.82 -17.53 18.33
N ASP A 86 -46.11 -17.58 18.15
CA ASP A 86 -47.12 -17.72 19.24
C ASP A 86 -47.63 -19.14 19.39
N GLN A 87 -47.27 -20.07 18.52
CA GLN A 87 -47.75 -21.45 18.56
C GLN A 87 -47.26 -22.22 19.76
N GLU A 88 -46.00 -22.02 20.16
CA GLU A 88 -45.35 -22.72 21.26
C GLU A 88 -45.02 -21.75 22.38
N GLY A 89 -45.50 -22.03 23.58
CA GLY A 89 -45.22 -21.19 24.78
C GLY A 89 -43.76 -21.08 25.16
N MET A 90 -42.87 -21.86 24.52
CA MET A 90 -41.43 -21.83 24.78
C MET A 90 -40.66 -21.13 23.66
N THR A 91 -41.31 -20.58 22.66
CA THR A 91 -40.65 -19.78 21.59
C THR A 91 -40.11 -18.49 22.21
N GLN A 92 -38.83 -18.23 22.03
CA GLN A 92 -38.17 -17.09 22.67
C GLN A 92 -37.25 -16.37 21.69
N LEU A 93 -37.31 -15.04 21.66
CA LEU A 93 -36.30 -14.19 21.06
C LEU A 93 -35.19 -13.94 22.08
N LYS A 94 -33.95 -14.33 21.72
CA LYS A 94 -32.80 -14.18 22.59
C LYS A 94 -31.84 -13.14 22.02
N VAL A 95 -31.55 -12.12 22.81
CA VAL A 95 -30.51 -11.14 22.50
C VAL A 95 -29.42 -11.31 23.55
N GLY A 96 -28.18 -11.46 23.09
CA GLY A 96 -27.02 -11.62 23.96
C GLY A 96 -25.89 -10.70 23.59
N VAL A 97 -25.17 -10.23 24.59
CA VAL A 97 -23.89 -9.52 24.43
C VAL A 97 -22.85 -10.28 25.23
N SER A 98 -21.73 -10.62 24.59
CA SER A 98 -20.61 -11.28 25.25
C SER A 98 -19.31 -10.55 24.96
N GLN A 99 -18.49 -10.36 26.02
CA GLN A 99 -17.16 -9.76 25.93
C GLN A 99 -16.15 -10.74 26.51
N MET A 100 -15.08 -11.00 25.76
CA MET A 100 -13.97 -11.81 26.24
C MET A 100 -12.98 -10.92 26.98
N PHE A 101 -12.63 -11.31 28.20
CA PHE A 101 -11.56 -10.71 29.01
C PHE A 101 -10.41 -11.71 29.10
N PRO A 102 -9.30 -11.51 28.35
CA PRO A 102 -8.13 -12.36 28.46
C PRO A 102 -7.54 -12.36 29.88
N ARG A 103 -6.95 -13.48 30.27
CA ARG A 103 -6.45 -13.69 31.64
C ARG A 103 -5.13 -12.94 31.87
N GLY A 104 -5.03 -12.23 32.99
CA GLY A 104 -3.81 -11.56 33.45
C GLY A 104 -3.22 -10.59 32.42
N ASP A 105 -1.90 -10.58 32.29
CA ASP A 105 -1.14 -9.68 31.39
C ASP A 105 -0.97 -10.23 29.96
N SER A 106 -1.77 -11.21 29.56
CA SER A 106 -1.60 -11.90 28.27
C SER A 106 -1.63 -10.95 27.06
N LEU A 107 -2.45 -9.91 27.08
CA LEU A 107 -2.51 -8.90 26.01
C LEU A 107 -1.21 -8.09 25.96
N LYS A 108 -0.73 -7.63 27.12
CA LYS A 108 0.51 -6.87 27.23
C LYS A 108 1.72 -7.68 26.77
N ILE A 109 1.82 -8.94 27.21
CA ILE A 109 2.91 -9.85 26.80
C ILE A 109 2.91 -10.07 25.30
N LYS A 110 1.73 -10.28 24.70
CA LYS A 110 1.60 -10.46 23.26
C LYS A 110 1.96 -9.19 22.47
N GLN A 111 1.56 -8.03 22.98
CA GLN A 111 1.95 -6.74 22.42
C GLN A 111 3.47 -6.56 22.44
N GLU A 112 4.11 -6.80 23.58
CA GLU A 112 5.56 -6.70 23.74
C GLU A 112 6.31 -7.69 22.84
N GLN A 113 5.83 -8.93 22.73
CA GLN A 113 6.37 -9.94 21.82
C GLN A 113 6.42 -9.43 20.39
N LEU A 114 5.30 -8.93 19.86
CA LEU A 114 5.22 -8.42 18.50
C LEU A 114 6.05 -7.14 18.31
N LYS A 115 6.14 -6.30 19.33
CA LYS A 115 6.99 -5.11 19.32
C LYS A 115 8.45 -5.50 19.19
N ILE A 116 8.91 -6.49 19.94
CA ILE A 116 10.28 -7.02 19.81
C ILE A 116 10.48 -7.69 18.44
N GLU A 117 9.48 -8.40 17.93
CA GLU A 117 9.54 -9.00 16.59
C GLU A 117 9.74 -7.94 15.51
N SER A 118 9.12 -6.77 15.62
CA SER A 118 9.29 -5.70 14.65
C SER A 118 10.72 -5.15 14.57
N THR A 119 11.51 -5.24 15.65
CA THR A 119 12.90 -4.77 15.68
C THR A 119 13.87 -5.65 14.88
N LYS A 120 13.45 -6.82 14.44
CA LYS A 120 14.27 -7.68 13.56
C LYS A 120 14.42 -7.10 12.15
N PHE A 121 13.40 -6.38 11.66
CA PHE A 121 13.41 -5.90 10.28
C PHE A 121 14.49 -4.86 9.99
N PRO A 122 14.76 -3.86 10.85
CA PRO A 122 15.91 -2.98 10.66
C PRO A 122 17.22 -3.74 10.56
N LEU A 123 17.48 -4.69 11.48
CA LEU A 123 18.72 -5.48 11.50
C LEU A 123 18.92 -6.28 10.21
N LEU A 124 17.86 -6.88 9.67
CA LEU A 124 17.91 -7.62 8.40
C LEU A 124 18.14 -6.73 7.17
N ARG A 125 18.05 -5.41 7.31
CA ARG A 125 18.33 -4.46 6.22
C ARG A 125 19.74 -3.89 6.25
N GLU A 126 20.47 -4.11 7.33
CA GLU A 126 21.86 -3.64 7.50
C GLU A 126 22.88 -4.65 6.95
N ASP A 127 22.47 -5.92 6.76
CA ASP A 127 23.29 -6.98 6.16
C ASP A 127 23.21 -6.97 4.62
#